data_047a7f953c99657bb3d29bcf802ddc5d
#
_entry.id   047a7f953c99657bb3d29bcf802ddc5d
#
_cell.length_a   1.000
_cell.length_b   1.000
_cell.length_c   1.000
_cell.angle_alpha   90.00
_cell.angle_beta   90.00
_cell.angle_gamma   90.00
#
_symmetry.space_group_name_H-M   'P 1'
#
loop_
_entity.id
_entity.type
_entity.pdbx_description
1 polymer ?
#
loop_
_entity_poly.entity_id
_entity_poly.type
_entity_poly.pdbx_seq_one_letter_code
_entity_poly.pdbx_strand_id
1 'polypeptide(L)'
;HIADAAALAPSNSPADVEARARGATLYLPETTIPMLPEAAIPRLGLGLTEISPALSFGLNLDGEGAVTDVEITPSWVRVQRLSYDQVERRLDEEPFRGLYDLAERHQARRRANGAIFIDLPEVKMWVSDGRVEIKPLPRLRSRMLVTELMVMVGEAAARFALAHGLPFPFTTQDPVDAADRQPAGLAAMYALRRSLHPRQYSSLPGPHGSLGLDVYAQVTSPLRRYLDLVAHQQLRACLRGGDPLWSQAIIERVGAAEAAAQGIRRAERLSREHWTMV
;
A
#
# COMPACT_ATOMS: atom_id res chain seq x y z
N HIS A 1 -10.54 -6.98 -0.14
CA HIS A 1 -10.46 -7.24 -1.59
C HIS A 1 -9.52 -6.23 -2.23
N ILE A 2 -8.55 -6.71 -2.98
CA ILE A 2 -7.58 -5.92 -3.73
C ILE A 2 -7.73 -6.26 -5.20
N ALA A 3 -7.65 -5.28 -6.10
CA ALA A 3 -7.72 -5.49 -7.54
C ALA A 3 -6.71 -6.57 -7.99
N ASP A 4 -7.16 -7.59 -8.71
CA ASP A 4 -6.31 -8.71 -9.13
C ASP A 4 -5.56 -8.41 -10.43
N ALA A 5 -4.60 -7.48 -10.36
CA ALA A 5 -3.79 -7.10 -11.52
C ALA A 5 -2.97 -8.27 -12.09
N ALA A 6 -2.53 -9.19 -11.24
CA ALA A 6 -1.74 -10.35 -11.66
C ALA A 6 -2.54 -11.35 -12.50
N ALA A 7 -3.88 -11.27 -12.52
CA ALA A 7 -4.71 -12.08 -13.41
C ALA A 7 -4.52 -11.72 -14.89
N LEU A 8 -4.24 -10.44 -15.20
CA LEU A 8 -4.01 -9.95 -16.57
C LEU A 8 -2.53 -9.65 -16.87
N ALA A 9 -1.70 -9.52 -15.85
CA ALA A 9 -0.26 -9.29 -15.96
C ALA A 9 0.53 -10.43 -15.26
N PRO A 10 0.51 -11.65 -15.80
CA PRO A 10 1.32 -12.74 -15.25
C PRO A 10 2.81 -12.42 -15.39
N SER A 11 3.65 -13.04 -14.56
CA SER A 11 5.10 -12.84 -14.57
C SER A 11 5.69 -13.03 -15.96
N ASN A 12 6.59 -12.13 -16.34
CA ASN A 12 7.29 -12.08 -17.65
C ASN A 12 6.37 -11.86 -18.87
N SER A 13 5.09 -11.54 -18.69
CA SER A 13 4.24 -11.06 -19.77
C SER A 13 4.70 -9.67 -20.26
N PRO A 14 4.34 -9.25 -21.48
CA PRO A 14 4.65 -7.88 -21.95
C PRO A 14 4.18 -6.79 -20.98
N ALA A 15 3.04 -6.96 -20.33
CA ALA A 15 2.52 -6.03 -19.32
C ALA A 15 3.37 -6.01 -18.04
N ASP A 16 3.89 -7.16 -17.60
CA ASP A 16 4.81 -7.24 -16.45
C ASP A 16 6.17 -6.59 -16.77
N VAL A 17 6.70 -6.83 -17.99
CA VAL A 17 7.96 -6.22 -18.43
C VAL A 17 7.86 -4.69 -18.45
N GLU A 18 6.78 -4.15 -18.99
CA GLU A 18 6.52 -2.71 -19.02
C GLU A 18 6.30 -2.15 -17.60
N ALA A 19 5.52 -2.84 -16.76
CA ALA A 19 5.29 -2.44 -15.38
C ALA A 19 6.60 -2.42 -14.57
N ARG A 20 7.52 -3.37 -14.82
CA ARG A 20 8.86 -3.41 -14.22
C ARG A 20 9.69 -2.20 -14.61
N ALA A 21 9.70 -1.87 -15.90
CA ALA A 21 10.44 -0.72 -16.39
C ALA A 21 9.93 0.61 -15.81
N ARG A 22 8.62 0.74 -15.64
CA ARG A 22 7.99 1.91 -15.02
C ARG A 22 8.12 1.95 -13.50
N GLY A 23 8.14 0.80 -12.83
CA GLY A 23 8.23 0.66 -11.38
C GLY A 23 6.97 1.05 -10.60
N ALA A 24 6.34 2.15 -10.94
CA ALA A 24 5.06 2.61 -10.37
C ALA A 24 4.33 3.59 -11.30
N THR A 25 3.08 3.87 -10.97
CA THR A 25 2.35 5.01 -11.54
C THR A 25 2.98 6.32 -11.08
N LEU A 26 3.23 7.23 -12.02
CA LEU A 26 3.75 8.56 -11.75
C LEU A 26 2.60 9.55 -11.60
N TYR A 27 2.51 10.20 -10.44
CA TYR A 27 1.47 11.17 -10.11
C TYR A 27 2.04 12.59 -10.13
N LEU A 28 1.73 13.33 -11.17
CA LEU A 28 2.07 14.74 -11.29
C LEU A 28 0.83 15.60 -10.99
N PRO A 29 0.97 16.85 -10.54
CA PRO A 29 -0.15 17.76 -10.34
C PRO A 29 -1.02 17.94 -11.60
N GLU A 30 -0.40 17.93 -12.78
CA GLU A 30 -1.02 18.14 -14.10
C GLU A 30 -1.51 16.86 -14.77
N THR A 31 -0.95 15.69 -14.42
CA THR A 31 -1.30 14.43 -15.10
C THR A 31 -0.91 13.19 -14.28
N THR A 32 -1.46 12.04 -14.67
CA THR A 32 -1.09 10.74 -14.11
C THR A 32 -0.62 9.83 -15.24
N ILE A 33 0.57 9.26 -15.10
CA ILE A 33 1.12 8.28 -16.06
C ILE A 33 1.01 6.89 -15.41
N PRO A 34 0.09 6.02 -15.86
CA PRO A 34 -0.17 4.74 -15.21
C PRO A 34 0.99 3.76 -15.40
N MET A 35 1.20 2.88 -14.42
CA MET A 35 2.18 1.80 -14.49
C MET A 35 1.75 0.71 -15.49
N LEU A 36 0.50 0.33 -15.46
CA LEU A 36 -0.09 -0.63 -16.40
C LEU A 36 -0.73 0.09 -17.59
N PRO A 37 -0.92 -0.60 -18.74
CA PRO A 37 -1.63 -0.02 -19.87
C PRO A 37 -3.00 0.54 -19.46
N GLU A 38 -3.37 1.71 -20.00
CA GLU A 38 -4.64 2.38 -19.66
C GLU A 38 -5.86 1.48 -19.84
N ALA A 39 -5.86 0.63 -20.87
CA ALA A 39 -6.93 -0.33 -21.13
C ALA A 39 -7.11 -1.40 -20.02
N ALA A 40 -6.12 -1.59 -19.15
CA ALA A 40 -6.20 -2.51 -18.02
C ALA A 40 -7.00 -1.93 -16.84
N ILE A 41 -6.94 -0.61 -16.65
CA ILE A 41 -7.53 0.07 -15.49
C ILE A 41 -9.06 -0.15 -15.41
N PRO A 42 -9.86 0.06 -16.47
CA PRO A 42 -11.30 -0.18 -16.42
C PRO A 42 -11.67 -1.64 -16.12
N ARG A 43 -10.84 -2.59 -16.53
CA ARG A 43 -11.08 -4.04 -16.35
C ARG A 43 -10.73 -4.53 -14.94
N LEU A 44 -9.75 -3.92 -14.30
CA LEU A 44 -9.16 -4.36 -13.04
C LEU A 44 -9.57 -3.49 -11.84
N GLY A 45 -9.92 -2.23 -12.08
CA GLY A 45 -10.29 -1.31 -11.01
C GLY A 45 -11.58 -1.74 -10.32
N LEU A 46 -11.53 -1.91 -9.01
CA LEU A 46 -12.66 -2.36 -8.22
C LEU A 46 -13.86 -1.39 -8.34
N GLY A 47 -15.01 -1.92 -8.72
CA GLY A 47 -16.25 -1.16 -8.88
C GLY A 47 -16.27 -0.23 -10.09
N LEU A 48 -15.36 -0.39 -11.07
CA LEU A 48 -15.45 0.27 -12.38
C LEU A 48 -16.31 -0.52 -13.37
N THR A 49 -16.49 -1.81 -13.10
CA THR A 49 -17.45 -2.70 -13.77
C THR A 49 -18.38 -3.31 -12.72
N GLU A 50 -19.49 -3.90 -13.14
CA GLU A 50 -20.46 -4.53 -12.24
C GLU A 50 -19.83 -5.60 -11.37
N ILE A 51 -18.92 -6.40 -11.94
CA ILE A 51 -18.17 -7.44 -11.25
C ILE A 51 -16.69 -7.21 -11.56
N SER A 52 -15.87 -7.18 -10.53
CA SER A 52 -14.43 -6.91 -10.63
C SER A 52 -13.61 -8.10 -10.13
N PRO A 53 -12.49 -8.46 -10.82
CA PRO A 53 -11.58 -9.47 -10.33
C PRO A 53 -10.79 -8.93 -9.12
N ALA A 54 -10.69 -9.75 -8.07
CA ALA A 54 -10.00 -9.40 -6.85
C ALA A 54 -9.18 -10.57 -6.31
N LEU A 55 -8.10 -10.26 -5.62
CA LEU A 55 -7.49 -11.14 -4.64
C LEU A 55 -8.02 -10.73 -3.27
N SER A 56 -8.74 -11.63 -2.63
CA SER A 56 -9.45 -11.38 -1.37
C SER A 56 -8.66 -11.97 -0.22
N PHE A 57 -8.56 -11.21 0.86
CA PHE A 57 -7.89 -11.59 2.09
C PHE A 57 -8.96 -11.67 3.19
N GLY A 58 -9.26 -12.88 3.66
CA GLY A 58 -10.04 -13.14 4.85
C GLY A 58 -9.10 -13.20 6.04
N LEU A 59 -9.33 -12.40 7.07
CA LEU A 59 -8.45 -12.29 8.23
C LEU A 59 -9.23 -12.63 9.50
N ASN A 60 -8.67 -13.53 10.31
CA ASN A 60 -9.10 -13.73 11.68
C ASN A 60 -8.19 -12.92 12.60
N LEU A 61 -8.80 -12.21 13.56
CA LEU A 61 -8.07 -11.43 14.55
C LEU A 61 -8.40 -11.91 15.95
N ASP A 62 -7.42 -11.80 16.85
CA ASP A 62 -7.67 -11.98 18.29
C ASP A 62 -8.29 -10.73 18.93
N GLY A 63 -8.51 -10.80 20.24
CA GLY A 63 -9.09 -9.70 21.03
C GLY A 63 -8.22 -8.43 21.03
N GLU A 64 -6.92 -8.54 20.77
CA GLU A 64 -5.96 -7.43 20.75
C GLU A 64 -5.74 -6.88 19.35
N GLY A 65 -6.37 -7.46 18.33
CA GLY A 65 -6.26 -7.03 16.93
C GLY A 65 -5.03 -7.59 16.20
N ALA A 66 -4.40 -8.66 16.72
CA ALA A 66 -3.37 -9.37 15.98
C ALA A 66 -4.01 -10.33 14.97
N VAL A 67 -3.42 -10.41 13.77
CA VAL A 67 -3.84 -11.37 12.74
C VAL A 67 -3.40 -12.77 13.16
N THR A 68 -4.37 -13.66 13.40
CA THR A 68 -4.14 -15.05 13.82
C THR A 68 -4.17 -16.02 12.65
N ASP A 69 -4.96 -15.73 11.63
CA ASP A 69 -5.09 -16.56 10.45
C ASP A 69 -5.43 -15.71 9.22
N VAL A 70 -5.05 -16.21 8.04
CA VAL A 70 -5.31 -15.56 6.76
C VAL A 70 -5.71 -16.58 5.71
N GLU A 71 -6.84 -16.33 5.08
CA GLU A 71 -7.26 -17.02 3.85
C GLU A 71 -7.10 -16.06 2.66
N ILE A 72 -6.41 -16.50 1.60
CA ILE A 72 -6.23 -15.72 0.39
C ILE A 72 -6.90 -16.44 -0.78
N THR A 73 -7.86 -15.77 -1.43
CA THR A 73 -8.69 -16.38 -2.46
C THR A 73 -8.86 -15.46 -3.67
N PRO A 74 -8.57 -15.92 -4.91
CA PRO A 74 -9.00 -15.22 -6.11
C PRO A 74 -10.53 -15.18 -6.18
N SER A 75 -11.09 -14.00 -6.38
CA SER A 75 -12.54 -13.77 -6.26
C SER A 75 -13.07 -12.86 -7.37
N TRP A 76 -14.36 -12.95 -7.61
CA TRP A 76 -15.12 -11.98 -8.35
C TRP A 76 -16.02 -11.23 -7.37
N VAL A 77 -15.87 -9.90 -7.32
CA VAL A 77 -16.56 -9.09 -6.32
C VAL A 77 -17.45 -8.02 -6.96
N ARG A 78 -18.61 -7.80 -6.36
CA ARG A 78 -19.48 -6.66 -6.66
C ARG A 78 -19.22 -5.60 -5.60
N VAL A 79 -18.78 -4.41 -6.01
CA VAL A 79 -18.29 -3.37 -5.11
C VAL A 79 -19.20 -2.16 -5.15
N GLN A 80 -19.62 -1.69 -3.99
CA GLN A 80 -20.18 -0.36 -3.82
C GLN A 80 -19.05 0.63 -3.52
N ARG A 81 -18.83 1.59 -4.42
CA ARG A 81 -17.81 2.62 -4.24
C ARG A 81 -18.32 3.70 -3.29
N LEU A 82 -17.54 4.01 -2.28
CA LEU A 82 -17.82 5.05 -1.29
C LEU A 82 -16.63 6.01 -1.21
N SER A 83 -16.90 7.29 -1.00
CA SER A 83 -15.87 8.26 -0.65
C SER A 83 -15.55 8.20 0.86
N TYR A 84 -14.37 8.72 1.25
CA TYR A 84 -14.02 8.85 2.68
C TYR A 84 -15.05 9.68 3.44
N ASP A 85 -15.55 10.78 2.86
CA ASP A 85 -16.57 11.61 3.49
C ASP A 85 -17.92 10.90 3.67
N GLN A 86 -18.28 10.01 2.73
CA GLN A 86 -19.48 9.19 2.87
C GLN A 86 -19.36 8.18 4.02
N VAL A 87 -18.20 7.52 4.11
CA VAL A 87 -17.93 6.57 5.21
C VAL A 87 -17.80 7.31 6.55
N GLU A 88 -17.14 8.50 6.58
CA GLU A 88 -17.02 9.30 7.80
C GLU A 88 -18.36 9.60 8.47
N ARG A 89 -19.38 9.94 7.66
CA ARG A 89 -20.73 10.19 8.16
C ARG A 89 -21.49 8.95 8.64
N ARG A 90 -20.98 7.76 8.35
CA ARG A 90 -21.60 6.47 8.62
C ARG A 90 -20.78 5.57 9.54
N LEU A 91 -19.73 6.12 10.19
CA LEU A 91 -18.84 5.33 11.06
C LEU A 91 -19.55 4.72 12.27
N ASP A 92 -20.70 5.28 12.69
CA ASP A 92 -21.50 4.76 13.78
C ASP A 92 -22.51 3.67 13.32
N GLU A 93 -22.59 3.40 12.00
CA GLU A 93 -23.44 2.38 11.40
C GLU A 93 -22.64 1.10 11.13
N GLU A 94 -23.29 -0.08 11.23
CA GLU A 94 -22.70 -1.32 10.72
C GLU A 94 -22.68 -1.34 9.17
N PRO A 95 -21.66 -1.90 8.53
CA PRO A 95 -20.49 -2.59 9.12
C PRO A 95 -19.32 -1.66 9.48
N PHE A 96 -19.44 -0.33 9.28
CA PHE A 96 -18.31 0.61 9.43
C PHE A 96 -17.86 0.73 10.88
N ARG A 97 -18.80 0.68 11.83
CA ARG A 97 -18.50 0.71 13.27
C ARG A 97 -17.62 -0.48 13.67
N GLY A 98 -18.05 -1.69 13.34
CA GLY A 98 -17.27 -2.89 13.65
C GLY A 98 -15.88 -2.90 12.98
N LEU A 99 -15.78 -2.41 11.72
CA LEU A 99 -14.50 -2.28 11.04
C LEU A 99 -13.61 -1.21 11.67
N TYR A 100 -14.18 -0.12 12.14
CA TYR A 100 -13.45 0.95 12.82
C TYR A 100 -12.90 0.48 14.17
N ASP A 101 -13.69 -0.24 14.96
CA ASP A 101 -13.26 -0.84 16.23
C ASP A 101 -12.11 -1.84 16.04
N LEU A 102 -12.15 -2.63 14.95
CA LEU A 102 -11.05 -3.52 14.58
C LEU A 102 -9.78 -2.73 14.22
N ALA A 103 -9.93 -1.66 13.44
CA ALA A 103 -8.81 -0.81 13.04
C ALA A 103 -8.17 -0.12 14.26
N GLU A 104 -8.97 0.37 15.22
CA GLU A 104 -8.45 0.97 16.46
C GLU A 104 -7.66 -0.03 17.30
N ARG A 105 -8.16 -1.27 17.47
CA ARG A 105 -7.44 -2.32 18.20
C ARG A 105 -6.12 -2.68 17.51
N HIS A 106 -6.12 -2.85 16.20
CA HIS A 106 -4.90 -3.11 15.44
C HIS A 106 -3.90 -1.94 15.57
N GLN A 107 -4.37 -0.70 15.46
CA GLN A 107 -3.53 0.49 15.65
C GLN A 107 -2.94 0.56 17.06
N ALA A 108 -3.73 0.26 18.10
CA ALA A 108 -3.28 0.25 19.48
C ALA A 108 -2.18 -0.80 19.70
N ARG A 109 -2.34 -2.02 19.17
CA ARG A 109 -1.31 -3.07 19.18
C ARG A 109 -0.02 -2.59 18.53
N ARG A 110 -0.09 -2.03 17.32
CA ARG A 110 1.10 -1.52 16.62
C ARG A 110 1.77 -0.39 17.41
N ARG A 111 0.99 0.48 18.04
CA ARG A 111 1.52 1.54 18.91
C ARG A 111 2.26 0.98 20.12
N ALA A 112 1.74 -0.05 20.75
CA ALA A 112 2.42 -0.77 21.83
C ALA A 112 3.73 -1.41 21.35
N ASN A 113 3.79 -1.88 20.10
CA ASN A 113 4.98 -2.42 19.46
C ASN A 113 5.91 -1.33 18.88
N GLY A 114 5.67 -0.06 19.20
CA GLY A 114 6.55 1.04 18.82
C GLY A 114 6.27 1.69 17.47
N ALA A 115 5.09 1.49 16.89
CA ALA A 115 4.71 2.21 15.68
C ALA A 115 4.73 3.72 15.88
N ILE A 116 5.14 4.43 14.84
CA ILE A 116 5.23 5.89 14.80
C ILE A 116 4.12 6.44 13.90
N PHE A 117 3.33 7.36 14.44
CA PHE A 117 2.26 8.01 13.70
C PHE A 117 2.61 9.47 13.46
N ILE A 118 2.82 9.82 12.20
CA ILE A 118 3.16 11.18 11.80
C ILE A 118 1.88 11.97 11.54
N ASP A 119 1.60 12.94 12.39
CA ASP A 119 0.43 13.82 12.29
C ASP A 119 0.85 15.22 11.79
N LEU A 120 1.13 15.33 10.51
CA LEU A 120 1.41 16.57 9.82
C LEU A 120 0.27 16.92 8.85
N PRO A 121 -0.03 18.20 8.64
CA PRO A 121 -0.99 18.61 7.62
C PRO A 121 -0.53 18.15 6.23
N GLU A 122 -1.46 17.55 5.49
CA GLU A 122 -1.24 17.15 4.11
C GLU A 122 -2.03 18.06 3.18
N VAL A 123 -1.44 18.38 2.04
CA VAL A 123 -2.11 19.11 0.96
C VAL A 123 -2.06 18.29 -0.32
N LYS A 124 -3.07 18.43 -1.14
CA LYS A 124 -3.08 17.91 -2.49
C LYS A 124 -3.10 19.07 -3.47
N MET A 125 -2.27 18.99 -4.49
CA MET A 125 -2.16 19.96 -5.57
C MET A 125 -2.72 19.36 -6.84
N TRP A 126 -3.50 20.13 -7.57
CA TRP A 126 -3.97 19.84 -8.91
C TRP A 126 -3.67 21.01 -9.82
N VAL A 127 -3.42 20.70 -11.08
CA VAL A 127 -3.26 21.67 -12.15
C VAL A 127 -4.23 21.35 -13.26
N SER A 128 -5.05 22.34 -13.64
CA SER A 128 -5.96 22.25 -14.77
C SER A 128 -5.93 23.58 -15.53
N ASP A 129 -5.72 23.52 -16.84
CA ASP A 129 -5.66 24.69 -17.73
C ASP A 129 -4.67 25.78 -17.23
N GLY A 130 -3.52 25.36 -16.72
CA GLY A 130 -2.49 26.23 -16.17
C GLY A 130 -2.83 26.87 -14.81
N ARG A 131 -3.95 26.50 -14.20
CA ARG A 131 -4.36 26.97 -12.87
C ARG A 131 -3.99 25.94 -11.81
N VAL A 132 -3.34 26.40 -10.76
CA VAL A 132 -2.94 25.58 -9.61
C VAL A 132 -4.00 25.67 -8.53
N GLU A 133 -4.47 24.51 -8.07
CA GLU A 133 -5.37 24.41 -6.92
C GLU A 133 -4.70 23.59 -5.83
N ILE A 134 -4.56 24.17 -4.62
CA ILE A 134 -4.00 23.49 -3.44
C ILE A 134 -5.08 23.40 -2.39
N LYS A 135 -5.42 22.17 -1.98
CA LYS A 135 -6.41 21.92 -0.92
C LYS A 135 -5.80 21.11 0.22
N PRO A 136 -6.07 21.46 1.47
CA PRO A 136 -5.73 20.60 2.59
C PRO A 136 -6.52 19.31 2.52
N LEU A 137 -5.88 18.20 2.84
CA LEU A 137 -6.57 16.91 3.00
C LEU A 137 -7.19 16.84 4.41
N PRO A 138 -8.51 16.63 4.52
CA PRO A 138 -9.16 16.53 5.81
C PRO A 138 -8.67 15.30 6.58
N ARG A 139 -8.52 15.46 7.89
CA ARG A 139 -8.22 14.37 8.82
C ARG A 139 -9.52 13.63 9.14
N LEU A 140 -9.74 12.52 8.47
CA LEU A 140 -10.95 11.70 8.61
C LEU A 140 -10.61 10.38 9.30
N ARG A 141 -11.47 9.93 10.21
CA ARG A 141 -11.38 8.60 10.85
C ARG A 141 -11.51 7.48 9.80
N SER A 142 -12.32 7.69 8.78
CA SER A 142 -12.45 6.79 7.63
C SER A 142 -11.14 6.58 6.85
N ARG A 143 -10.22 7.57 6.82
CA ARG A 143 -8.88 7.38 6.25
C ARG A 143 -8.00 6.49 7.13
N MET A 144 -8.07 6.69 8.45
CA MET A 144 -7.37 5.83 9.41
C MET A 144 -7.88 4.39 9.29
N LEU A 145 -9.19 4.17 9.25
CA LEU A 145 -9.80 2.86 9.03
C LEU A 145 -9.19 2.15 7.81
N VAL A 146 -9.21 2.80 6.64
CA VAL A 146 -8.67 2.20 5.41
C VAL A 146 -7.16 1.96 5.52
N THR A 147 -6.42 2.88 6.12
CA THR A 147 -4.98 2.74 6.33
C THR A 147 -4.65 1.50 7.18
N GLU A 148 -5.35 1.32 8.30
CA GLU A 148 -5.13 0.17 9.19
C GLU A 148 -5.50 -1.15 8.51
N LEU A 149 -6.61 -1.21 7.78
CA LEU A 149 -6.97 -2.40 7.00
C LEU A 149 -5.91 -2.75 5.94
N MET A 150 -5.33 -1.74 5.26
CA MET A 150 -4.25 -1.96 4.29
C MET A 150 -2.97 -2.45 4.96
N VAL A 151 -2.61 -1.93 6.14
CA VAL A 151 -1.43 -2.38 6.90
C VAL A 151 -1.63 -3.81 7.38
N MET A 152 -2.81 -4.13 7.89
CA MET A 152 -3.21 -5.46 8.35
C MET A 152 -3.09 -6.50 7.22
N VAL A 153 -3.59 -6.19 6.02
CA VAL A 153 -3.45 -7.06 4.84
C VAL A 153 -1.98 -7.24 4.45
N GLY A 154 -1.15 -6.20 4.56
CA GLY A 154 0.28 -6.29 4.28
C GLY A 154 1.05 -7.18 5.28
N GLU A 155 0.71 -7.11 6.57
CA GLU A 155 1.23 -8.02 7.60
C GLU A 155 0.80 -9.46 7.31
N ALA A 156 -0.49 -9.68 7.04
CA ALA A 156 -1.05 -11.00 6.75
C ALA A 156 -0.42 -11.65 5.52
N ALA A 157 -0.25 -10.91 4.43
CA ALA A 157 0.38 -11.41 3.21
C ALA A 157 1.85 -11.77 3.43
N ALA A 158 2.59 -10.98 4.20
CA ALA A 158 3.98 -11.28 4.54
C ALA A 158 4.09 -12.54 5.41
N ARG A 159 3.22 -12.70 6.41
CA ARG A 159 3.15 -13.91 7.25
C ARG A 159 2.76 -15.15 6.43
N PHE A 160 1.80 -15.02 5.52
CA PHE A 160 1.44 -16.10 4.60
C PHE A 160 2.64 -16.54 3.76
N ALA A 161 3.36 -15.59 3.17
CA ALA A 161 4.54 -15.89 2.37
C ALA A 161 5.62 -16.63 3.18
N LEU A 162 5.87 -16.22 4.43
CA LEU A 162 6.80 -16.90 5.32
C LEU A 162 6.36 -18.33 5.65
N ALA A 163 5.11 -18.52 6.01
CA ALA A 163 4.57 -19.85 6.37
C ALA A 163 4.66 -20.85 5.22
N HIS A 164 4.60 -20.35 3.97
CA HIS A 164 4.68 -21.21 2.77
C HIS A 164 6.09 -21.23 2.14
N GLY A 165 7.10 -20.63 2.76
CA GLY A 165 8.46 -20.53 2.19
C GLY A 165 8.51 -19.85 0.83
N LEU A 166 7.57 -18.92 0.59
CA LEU A 166 7.39 -18.27 -0.69
C LEU A 166 8.39 -17.11 -0.85
N PRO A 167 9.25 -17.08 -1.88
CA PRO A 167 10.06 -15.91 -2.19
C PRO A 167 9.17 -14.69 -2.40
N PHE A 168 9.42 -13.61 -1.67
CA PHE A 168 8.46 -12.50 -1.60
C PHE A 168 9.15 -11.13 -1.51
N PRO A 169 8.57 -10.06 -2.10
CA PRO A 169 9.11 -8.71 -1.94
C PRO A 169 8.62 -8.10 -0.61
N PHE A 170 9.40 -8.29 0.43
CA PHE A 170 9.15 -7.68 1.74
C PHE A 170 9.50 -6.18 1.73
N THR A 171 8.94 -5.46 2.69
CA THR A 171 9.26 -4.06 2.94
C THR A 171 9.74 -3.93 4.38
N THR A 172 10.99 -3.51 4.55
CA THR A 172 11.64 -3.40 5.84
C THR A 172 11.96 -1.94 6.17
N GLN A 173 12.11 -1.66 7.44
CA GLN A 173 12.58 -0.37 7.92
C GLN A 173 13.18 -0.55 9.31
N ASP A 174 14.41 -0.08 9.51
CA ASP A 174 15.04 -0.14 10.82
C ASP A 174 14.22 0.66 11.83
N PRO A 175 14.08 0.13 13.07
CA PRO A 175 13.45 0.86 14.15
C PRO A 175 14.19 2.16 14.44
N VAL A 176 13.43 3.19 14.80
CA VAL A 176 14.00 4.46 15.27
C VAL A 176 13.96 4.45 16.79
N ASP A 177 15.10 4.68 17.40
CA ASP A 177 15.20 4.93 18.83
C ASP A 177 14.83 6.39 19.11
N ALA A 178 13.52 6.64 19.15
CA ALA A 178 12.98 7.95 19.48
C ALA A 178 12.51 7.96 20.92
N ALA A 179 13.09 8.84 21.72
CA ALA A 179 12.72 9.03 23.13
C ALA A 179 11.24 9.44 23.28
N ASP A 180 10.71 10.19 22.31
CA ASP A 180 9.29 10.53 22.21
C ASP A 180 8.76 10.15 20.81
N ARG A 181 7.89 9.17 20.77
CA ARG A 181 7.26 8.68 19.53
C ARG A 181 5.99 9.42 19.14
N GLN A 182 5.55 10.37 19.97
CA GLN A 182 4.38 11.22 19.74
C GLN A 182 4.63 12.65 20.25
N PRO A 183 5.63 13.35 19.69
CA PRO A 183 5.95 14.70 20.16
C PRO A 183 4.81 15.67 19.86
N ALA A 184 4.61 16.63 20.77
CA ALA A 184 3.60 17.68 20.60
C ALA A 184 4.10 18.77 19.65
N GLY A 185 3.20 19.22 18.76
CA GLY A 185 3.43 20.34 17.86
C GLY A 185 4.11 19.98 16.53
N LEU A 186 3.88 20.82 15.52
CA LEU A 186 4.27 20.55 14.13
C LEU A 186 5.78 20.47 13.94
N ALA A 187 6.55 21.32 14.61
CA ALA A 187 8.00 21.35 14.48
C ALA A 187 8.64 20.05 15.00
N ALA A 188 8.22 19.59 16.19
CA ALA A 188 8.70 18.36 16.78
C ALA A 188 8.24 17.12 15.98
N MET A 189 7.00 17.11 15.48
CA MET A 189 6.49 16.06 14.58
C MET A 189 7.26 16.03 13.25
N TYR A 190 7.64 17.17 12.70
CA TYR A 190 8.47 17.24 11.50
C TYR A 190 9.90 16.74 11.77
N ALA A 191 10.49 17.08 12.93
CA ALA A 191 11.79 16.56 13.33
C ALA A 191 11.76 15.02 13.48
N LEU A 192 10.73 14.47 14.12
CA LEU A 192 10.51 13.03 14.20
C LEU A 192 10.41 12.38 12.81
N ARG A 193 9.63 12.98 11.90
CA ARG A 193 9.54 12.48 10.52
C ARG A 193 10.90 12.42 9.83
N ARG A 194 11.77 13.40 10.07
CA ARG A 194 13.12 13.46 9.48
C ARG A 194 14.10 12.47 10.09
N SER A 195 13.87 11.99 11.31
CA SER A 195 14.70 10.99 11.98
C SER A 195 14.35 9.56 11.55
N LEU A 196 13.22 9.35 10.85
CA LEU A 196 12.84 8.03 10.37
C LEU A 196 13.83 7.53 9.32
N HIS A 197 14.26 6.28 9.48
CA HIS A 197 15.03 5.60 8.46
C HIS A 197 14.20 5.41 7.18
N PRO A 198 14.81 5.47 6.00
CA PRO A 198 14.12 5.12 4.76
C PRO A 198 13.64 3.67 4.79
N ARG A 199 12.42 3.42 4.34
CA ARG A 199 11.98 2.06 4.05
C ARG A 199 12.80 1.48 2.91
N GLN A 200 13.03 0.17 2.96
CA GLN A 200 13.75 -0.59 1.94
C GLN A 200 12.89 -1.74 1.44
N TYR A 201 13.02 -2.09 0.18
CA TYR A 201 12.49 -3.33 -0.33
C TYR A 201 13.54 -4.44 -0.17
N SER A 202 13.09 -5.63 0.19
CA SER A 202 13.98 -6.75 0.48
C SER A 202 13.38 -8.06 0.01
N SER A 203 14.22 -8.98 -0.47
CA SER A 203 13.82 -10.37 -0.69
C SER A 203 13.88 -11.21 0.60
N LEU A 204 14.44 -10.65 1.67
CA LEU A 204 14.50 -11.26 2.99
C LEU A 204 13.48 -10.59 3.92
N PRO A 205 12.81 -11.36 4.78
CA PRO A 205 11.91 -10.81 5.78
C PRO A 205 12.67 -10.02 6.84
N GLY A 206 12.01 -9.02 7.40
CA GLY A 206 12.56 -8.20 8.46
C GLY A 206 11.54 -7.22 9.01
N PRO A 207 11.83 -6.55 10.12
CA PRO A 207 10.91 -5.65 10.78
C PRO A 207 10.64 -4.38 9.94
N HIS A 208 9.48 -3.80 10.18
CA HIS A 208 9.15 -2.46 9.70
C HIS A 208 8.90 -1.55 10.91
N GLY A 209 9.97 -0.89 11.38
CA GLY A 209 9.99 -0.19 12.66
C GLY A 209 8.90 0.87 12.82
N SER A 210 8.70 1.77 11.83
CA SER A 210 7.65 2.78 11.94
C SER A 210 6.23 2.22 11.86
N LEU A 211 6.04 0.99 11.39
CA LEU A 211 4.75 0.32 11.46
C LEU A 211 4.56 -0.50 12.74
N GLY A 212 5.61 -0.76 13.52
CA GLY A 212 5.57 -1.63 14.71
C GLY A 212 5.23 -3.07 14.36
N LEU A 213 5.77 -3.58 13.24
CA LEU A 213 5.51 -4.91 12.71
C LEU A 213 6.82 -5.68 12.52
N ASP A 214 6.81 -6.97 12.88
CA ASP A 214 7.96 -7.88 12.72
C ASP A 214 8.20 -8.25 11.25
N VAL A 215 7.15 -8.22 10.44
CA VAL A 215 7.21 -8.48 9.01
C VAL A 215 6.11 -7.71 8.29
N TYR A 216 6.43 -7.22 7.10
CA TYR A 216 5.48 -6.47 6.29
C TYR A 216 5.80 -6.60 4.80
N ALA A 217 4.77 -6.58 3.98
CA ALA A 217 4.89 -6.47 2.53
C ALA A 217 3.81 -5.55 1.95
N GLN A 218 4.15 -4.82 0.91
CA GLN A 218 3.17 -4.02 0.19
C GLN A 218 2.44 -4.90 -0.83
N VAL A 219 1.12 -5.03 -0.68
CA VAL A 219 0.28 -5.87 -1.56
C VAL A 219 -1.03 -5.18 -1.99
N THR A 220 -1.31 -3.99 -1.46
CA THR A 220 -2.64 -3.38 -1.55
C THR A 220 -2.85 -2.49 -2.76
N SER A 221 -1.83 -2.33 -3.62
CA SER A 221 -1.90 -1.42 -4.77
C SER A 221 -1.23 -1.97 -6.05
N PRO A 222 -1.56 -3.20 -6.51
CA PRO A 222 -0.87 -3.85 -7.63
C PRO A 222 -1.11 -3.17 -8.99
N LEU A 223 -2.10 -2.30 -9.11
CA LEU A 223 -2.34 -1.49 -10.32
C LEU A 223 -1.33 -0.34 -10.49
N ARG A 224 -0.66 0.06 -9.40
CA ARG A 224 0.16 1.27 -9.37
C ARG A 224 1.53 1.12 -8.70
N ARG A 225 1.87 -0.03 -8.16
CA ARG A 225 3.20 -0.34 -7.60
C ARG A 225 3.65 -1.70 -8.09
N TYR A 226 4.83 -1.75 -8.69
CA TYR A 226 5.32 -2.96 -9.32
C TYR A 226 5.53 -4.11 -8.33
N LEU A 227 6.10 -3.86 -7.16
CA LEU A 227 6.33 -4.92 -6.18
C LEU A 227 5.04 -5.47 -5.57
N ASP A 228 3.97 -4.68 -5.49
CA ASP A 228 2.64 -5.19 -5.14
C ASP A 228 2.12 -6.16 -6.21
N LEU A 229 2.36 -5.85 -7.50
CA LEU A 229 2.02 -6.74 -8.61
C LEU A 229 2.82 -8.05 -8.51
N VAL A 230 4.13 -7.97 -8.25
CA VAL A 230 5.00 -9.15 -8.03
C VAL A 230 4.52 -9.98 -6.85
N ALA A 231 4.14 -9.35 -5.74
CA ALA A 231 3.57 -10.03 -4.58
C ALA A 231 2.29 -10.81 -4.97
N HIS A 232 1.38 -10.19 -5.72
CA HIS A 232 0.18 -10.87 -6.23
C HIS A 232 0.50 -12.02 -7.18
N GLN A 233 1.52 -11.88 -8.04
CA GLN A 233 1.97 -12.95 -8.93
C GLN A 233 2.44 -14.16 -8.10
N GLN A 234 3.23 -13.93 -7.04
CA GLN A 234 3.72 -14.97 -6.14
C GLN A 234 2.57 -15.66 -5.38
N LEU A 235 1.66 -14.90 -4.79
CA LEU A 235 0.49 -15.44 -4.10
C LEU A 235 -0.36 -16.28 -5.05
N ARG A 236 -0.64 -15.81 -6.26
CA ARG A 236 -1.43 -16.56 -7.25
C ARG A 236 -0.75 -17.84 -7.71
N ALA A 237 0.57 -17.82 -7.90
CA ALA A 237 1.32 -19.05 -8.25
C ALA A 237 1.21 -20.06 -7.13
N CYS A 238 1.43 -19.68 -5.88
CA CYS A 238 1.30 -20.52 -4.70
C CYS A 238 -0.12 -21.12 -4.58
N LEU A 239 -1.16 -20.28 -4.66
CA LEU A 239 -2.56 -20.71 -4.52
C LEU A 239 -3.04 -21.67 -5.61
N ARG A 240 -2.41 -21.64 -6.79
CA ARG A 240 -2.74 -22.53 -7.92
C ARG A 240 -1.90 -23.81 -7.96
N GLY A 241 -0.96 -23.97 -7.02
CA GLY A 241 0.02 -25.06 -7.07
C GLY A 241 0.97 -24.97 -8.27
N GLY A 242 1.16 -23.75 -8.79
CA GLY A 242 2.10 -23.48 -9.88
C GLY A 242 3.49 -23.11 -9.35
N ASP A 243 4.39 -22.74 -10.28
CA ASP A 243 5.77 -22.38 -9.94
C ASP A 243 5.88 -20.87 -9.64
N PRO A 244 6.06 -20.46 -8.39
CA PRO A 244 6.38 -19.07 -8.07
C PRO A 244 7.77 -18.71 -8.61
N LEU A 245 8.02 -17.42 -8.77
CA LEU A 245 9.36 -16.94 -9.08
C LEU A 245 10.33 -17.34 -7.97
N TRP A 246 11.52 -17.75 -8.34
CA TRP A 246 12.57 -18.10 -7.41
C TRP A 246 13.26 -16.87 -6.80
N SER A 247 13.99 -17.06 -5.72
CA SER A 247 14.54 -15.96 -4.90
C SER A 247 15.38 -14.95 -5.70
N GLN A 248 16.24 -15.42 -6.61
CA GLN A 248 17.05 -14.51 -7.44
C GLN A 248 16.18 -13.63 -8.35
N ALA A 249 15.09 -14.16 -8.90
CA ALA A 249 14.17 -13.39 -9.71
C ALA A 249 13.42 -12.30 -8.87
N ILE A 250 13.17 -12.54 -7.58
CA ILE A 250 12.63 -11.53 -6.68
C ILE A 250 13.68 -10.44 -6.41
N ILE A 251 14.95 -10.81 -6.17
CA ILE A 251 16.05 -9.83 -5.97
C ILE A 251 16.16 -8.90 -7.18
N GLU A 252 16.15 -9.45 -8.40
CA GLU A 252 16.21 -8.67 -9.63
C GLU A 252 15.04 -7.69 -9.77
N ARG A 253 13.82 -8.11 -9.39
CA ARG A 253 12.62 -7.26 -9.45
C ARG A 253 12.66 -6.17 -8.39
N VAL A 254 13.14 -6.47 -7.20
CA VAL A 254 13.37 -5.48 -6.14
C VAL A 254 14.37 -4.43 -6.63
N GLY A 255 15.52 -4.83 -7.16
CA GLY A 255 16.52 -3.89 -7.70
C GLY A 255 15.96 -3.01 -8.82
N ALA A 256 15.20 -3.59 -9.76
CA ALA A 256 14.56 -2.83 -10.83
C ALA A 256 13.55 -1.79 -10.29
N ALA A 257 12.72 -2.19 -9.30
CA ALA A 257 11.75 -1.29 -8.69
C ALA A 257 12.42 -0.13 -7.93
N GLU A 258 13.51 -0.39 -7.21
CA GLU A 258 14.27 0.64 -6.51
C GLU A 258 14.91 1.64 -7.47
N ALA A 259 15.50 1.15 -8.57
CA ALA A 259 16.06 2.01 -9.60
C ALA A 259 15.00 2.94 -10.22
N ALA A 260 13.85 2.40 -10.60
CA ALA A 260 12.72 3.18 -11.13
C ALA A 260 12.18 4.20 -10.11
N ALA A 261 12.07 3.81 -8.84
CA ALA A 261 11.53 4.66 -7.78
C ALA A 261 12.33 5.96 -7.57
N GLN A 262 13.62 5.98 -7.84
CA GLN A 262 14.43 7.21 -7.75
C GLN A 262 14.03 8.23 -8.82
N GLY A 263 13.85 7.77 -10.06
CA GLY A 263 13.37 8.61 -11.17
C GLY A 263 11.97 9.18 -10.91
N ILE A 264 11.06 8.33 -10.44
CA ILE A 264 9.68 8.73 -10.10
C ILE A 264 9.69 9.83 -9.04
N ARG A 265 10.34 9.60 -7.90
CA ARG A 265 10.42 10.60 -6.81
C ARG A 265 11.02 11.91 -7.28
N ARG A 266 12.04 11.87 -8.15
CA ARG A 266 12.66 13.07 -8.71
C ARG A 266 11.67 13.83 -9.61
N ALA A 267 10.97 13.13 -10.50
CA ALA A 267 10.00 13.75 -11.40
C ALA A 267 8.83 14.37 -10.63
N GLU A 268 8.24 13.65 -9.67
CA GLU A 268 7.15 14.16 -8.82
C GLU A 268 7.58 15.38 -8.00
N ARG A 269 8.80 15.37 -7.47
CA ARG A 269 9.33 16.50 -6.71
C ARG A 269 9.53 17.72 -7.61
N LEU A 270 10.18 17.57 -8.77
CA LEU A 270 10.46 18.67 -9.68
C LEU A 270 9.16 19.30 -10.23
N SER A 271 8.19 18.47 -10.62
CA SER A 271 6.89 18.98 -11.07
C SER A 271 6.15 19.73 -9.95
N ARG A 272 6.15 19.18 -8.73
CA ARG A 272 5.53 19.87 -7.58
C ARG A 272 6.23 21.18 -7.26
N GLU A 273 7.56 21.23 -7.26
CA GLU A 273 8.34 22.45 -7.05
C GLU A 273 8.01 23.50 -8.12
N HIS A 274 7.97 23.08 -9.41
CA HIS A 274 7.57 23.95 -10.51
C HIS A 274 6.22 24.62 -10.26
N TRP A 275 5.19 23.81 -10.03
CA TRP A 275 3.81 24.31 -9.83
C TRP A 275 3.60 25.05 -8.49
N THR A 276 4.52 24.93 -7.55
CA THR A 276 4.48 25.72 -6.31
C THR A 276 4.98 27.14 -6.54
N MET A 277 5.78 27.38 -7.60
CA MET A 277 6.34 28.69 -7.93
C MET A 277 5.49 29.47 -8.95
N VAL A 278 4.56 28.82 -9.62
CA VAL A 278 3.59 29.42 -10.54
C VAL A 278 2.39 29.97 -9.78
#